data_6a2df3909f4950f20bae0828d96a840a
#
_entry.id   6a2df3909f4950f20bae0828d96a840a
#
_cell.length_a   1.000
_cell.length_b   1.000
_cell.length_c   1.000
_cell.angle_alpha   90.00
_cell.angle_beta   90.00
_cell.angle_gamma   90.00
#
_symmetry.space_group_name_H-M   'P 1'
#
loop_
_entity.id
_entity.type
_entity.pdbx_description
1 polymer ?
#
loop_
_entity_poly.entity_id
_entity_poly.type
_entity_poly.pdbx_seq_one_letter_code
_entity_poly.pdbx_strand_id
1 'polypeptide(L)'
;TDSTAYLTPQEAAENQITVVPIPLVIDSQSYQEGVDITTEEFYDKLAHSKSFPSTSQPSIGLLMETYQKLADEGYDAVISIHLTKAISGLLNTITQIAQDMQDTIKIIPFDSHLTVKMMGYLALEAAQLAQAGDDLDDILKKLREYQDTFNNVFVVDDLQNLVRGGRLSNASAFIGSIL
;
A
#
# COMPACT_ATOMS: atom_id res chain seq x y z
N THR A 1 -0.24 2.08 -6.66
CA THR A 1 -0.04 1.94 -5.22
C THR A 1 -1.34 1.62 -4.51
N ASP A 2 -1.36 1.52 -3.17
CA ASP A 2 -2.57 1.33 -2.36
C ASP A 2 -2.83 2.53 -1.44
N SER A 3 -4.00 2.56 -0.78
CA SER A 3 -4.44 3.69 0.04
C SER A 3 -3.52 3.99 1.24
N THR A 4 -2.70 3.02 1.69
CA THR A 4 -1.72 3.25 2.78
C THR A 4 -0.57 4.17 2.37
N ALA A 5 -0.47 4.58 1.09
CA ALA A 5 0.46 5.59 0.61
C ALA A 5 0.11 7.02 1.08
N TYR A 6 -1.11 7.23 1.55
CA TYR A 6 -1.63 8.54 1.97
C TYR A 6 -1.40 9.65 0.94
N LEU A 7 -1.59 9.31 -0.34
CA LEU A 7 -1.66 10.30 -1.40
C LEU A 7 -3.01 11.01 -1.33
N THR A 8 -3.00 12.31 -1.46
CA THR A 8 -4.24 13.05 -1.66
C THR A 8 -4.82 12.72 -3.05
N PRO A 9 -6.14 12.83 -3.25
CA PRO A 9 -6.74 12.66 -4.56
C PRO A 9 -6.11 13.55 -5.64
N GLN A 10 -5.69 14.76 -5.26
CA GLN A 10 -5.01 15.68 -6.15
C GLN A 10 -3.62 15.16 -6.54
N GLU A 11 -2.78 14.75 -5.57
CA GLU A 11 -1.46 14.18 -5.85
C GLU A 11 -1.55 12.95 -6.77
N ALA A 12 -2.51 12.07 -6.51
CA ALA A 12 -2.72 10.88 -7.34
C ALA A 12 -3.13 11.25 -8.77
N ALA A 13 -4.08 12.19 -8.93
CA ALA A 13 -4.58 12.60 -10.24
C ALA A 13 -3.51 13.34 -11.07
N GLU A 14 -2.81 14.31 -10.47
CA GLU A 14 -1.76 15.09 -11.14
C GLU A 14 -0.59 14.23 -11.60
N ASN A 15 -0.29 13.15 -10.88
CA ASN A 15 0.79 12.24 -11.19
C ASN A 15 0.33 10.95 -11.90
N GLN A 16 -0.96 10.85 -12.28
CA GLN A 16 -1.53 9.67 -12.96
C GLN A 16 -1.29 8.36 -12.18
N ILE A 17 -1.39 8.43 -10.85
CA ILE A 17 -1.18 7.29 -9.96
C ILE A 17 -2.53 6.64 -9.65
N THR A 18 -2.68 5.36 -9.99
CA THR A 18 -3.81 4.55 -9.56
C THR A 18 -3.62 4.10 -8.12
N VAL A 19 -4.59 4.42 -7.26
CA VAL A 19 -4.59 4.04 -5.84
C VAL A 19 -5.66 2.98 -5.61
N VAL A 20 -5.24 1.79 -5.17
CA VAL A 20 -6.17 0.69 -4.83
C VAL A 20 -6.55 0.83 -3.35
N PRO A 21 -7.85 0.89 -3.01
CA PRO A 21 -8.27 1.02 -1.62
C PRO A 21 -8.02 -0.28 -0.83
N ILE A 22 -7.54 -0.14 0.40
CA ILE A 22 -7.42 -1.24 1.35
C ILE A 22 -8.76 -1.46 2.02
N PRO A 23 -9.32 -2.67 2.01
CA PRO A 23 -10.55 -3.00 2.73
C PRO A 23 -10.35 -2.93 4.23
N LEU A 24 -11.26 -2.26 4.91
CA LEU A 24 -11.31 -2.05 6.35
C LEU A 24 -12.61 -2.62 6.91
N VAL A 25 -12.54 -3.40 7.99
CA VAL A 25 -13.72 -3.99 8.64
C VAL A 25 -13.85 -3.46 10.06
N ILE A 26 -15.00 -2.85 10.36
CA ILE A 26 -15.40 -2.36 11.69
C ILE A 26 -16.79 -2.92 11.99
N ASP A 27 -16.96 -3.57 13.14
CA ASP A 27 -18.23 -4.12 13.60
C ASP A 27 -18.96 -4.93 12.50
N SER A 28 -18.21 -5.77 11.78
CA SER A 28 -18.69 -6.62 10.67
C SER A 28 -19.14 -5.87 9.41
N GLN A 29 -18.89 -4.58 9.32
CA GLN A 29 -19.10 -3.79 8.11
C GLN A 29 -17.76 -3.56 7.40
N SER A 30 -17.74 -3.77 6.09
CA SER A 30 -16.56 -3.55 5.25
C SER A 30 -16.63 -2.21 4.57
N TYR A 31 -15.52 -1.50 4.55
CA TYR A 31 -15.33 -0.20 3.93
C TYR A 31 -14.08 -0.22 3.04
N GLN A 32 -14.08 0.58 2.00
CA GLN A 32 -12.93 0.84 1.16
C GLN A 32 -12.25 2.14 1.64
N GLU A 33 -11.03 2.04 2.16
CA GLU A 33 -10.30 3.19 2.72
C GLU A 33 -10.15 4.33 1.68
N GLY A 34 -10.60 5.52 2.06
CA GLY A 34 -10.57 6.71 1.19
C GLY A 34 -11.65 6.75 0.10
N VAL A 35 -12.56 5.75 0.05
CA VAL A 35 -13.70 5.69 -0.88
C VAL A 35 -15.04 5.74 -0.12
N ASP A 36 -15.27 4.75 0.77
CA ASP A 36 -16.53 4.62 1.53
C ASP A 36 -16.42 5.22 2.93
N ILE A 37 -15.21 5.48 3.40
CA ILE A 37 -14.93 6.00 4.73
C ILE A 37 -13.76 6.97 4.70
N THR A 38 -13.94 8.13 5.31
CA THR A 38 -12.87 9.08 5.54
C THR A 38 -12.07 8.73 6.80
N THR A 39 -10.88 9.32 6.95
CA THR A 39 -10.07 9.15 8.17
C THR A 39 -10.82 9.61 9.43
N GLU A 40 -11.56 10.72 9.35
CA GLU A 40 -12.34 11.26 10.47
C GLU A 40 -13.47 10.30 10.86
N GLU A 41 -14.25 9.82 9.90
CA GLU A 41 -15.30 8.83 10.13
C GLU A 41 -14.77 7.51 10.68
N PHE A 42 -13.58 7.11 10.24
CA PHE A 42 -12.91 5.93 10.78
C PHE A 42 -12.62 6.08 12.28
N TYR A 43 -12.01 7.18 12.70
CA TYR A 43 -11.68 7.39 14.10
C TYR A 43 -12.91 7.60 14.98
N ASP A 44 -13.97 8.23 14.47
CA ASP A 44 -15.26 8.32 15.17
C ASP A 44 -15.87 6.94 15.38
N LYS A 45 -15.93 6.11 14.33
CA LYS A 45 -16.39 4.73 14.43
C LYS A 45 -15.53 3.90 15.38
N LEU A 46 -14.20 4.04 15.31
CA LEU A 46 -13.26 3.32 16.17
C LEU A 46 -13.51 3.62 17.66
N ALA A 47 -13.76 4.89 18.00
CA ALA A 47 -14.06 5.30 19.37
C ALA A 47 -15.32 4.66 19.95
N HIS A 48 -16.28 4.27 19.10
CA HIS A 48 -17.56 3.69 19.47
C HIS A 48 -17.70 2.21 19.14
N SER A 49 -16.69 1.62 18.47
CA SER A 49 -16.73 0.22 18.02
C SER A 49 -16.70 -0.77 19.18
N LYS A 50 -17.39 -1.89 18.98
CA LYS A 50 -17.43 -3.00 19.96
C LYS A 50 -16.34 -4.04 19.70
N SER A 51 -15.80 -4.05 18.47
CA SER A 51 -14.76 -4.98 18.05
C SER A 51 -13.53 -4.24 17.57
N PHE A 52 -12.37 -4.89 17.69
CA PHE A 52 -11.14 -4.34 17.13
C PHE A 52 -11.23 -4.34 15.59
N PRO A 53 -10.96 -3.21 14.91
CA PRO A 53 -11.01 -3.15 13.46
C PRO A 53 -9.92 -4.03 12.84
N SER A 54 -10.17 -4.49 11.64
CA SER A 54 -9.21 -5.27 10.86
C SER A 54 -9.13 -4.75 9.44
N THR A 55 -8.02 -5.03 8.79
CA THR A 55 -7.81 -4.77 7.36
C THR A 55 -7.56 -6.07 6.63
N SER A 56 -7.91 -6.11 5.36
CA SER A 56 -7.57 -7.21 4.47
C SER A 56 -6.84 -6.68 3.22
N GLN A 57 -6.34 -7.60 2.42
CA GLN A 57 -5.85 -7.24 1.09
C GLN A 57 -7.05 -6.92 0.18
N PRO A 58 -6.88 -6.06 -0.84
CA PRO A 58 -7.83 -5.97 -1.95
C PRO A 58 -8.06 -7.34 -2.58
N SER A 59 -9.24 -7.57 -3.10
CA SER A 59 -9.52 -8.84 -3.77
C SER A 59 -8.65 -9.02 -5.02
N ILE A 60 -8.30 -10.27 -5.34
CA ILE A 60 -7.56 -10.60 -6.56
C ILE A 60 -8.30 -10.06 -7.79
N GLY A 61 -9.64 -10.17 -7.81
CA GLY A 61 -10.47 -9.64 -8.90
C GLY A 61 -10.28 -8.14 -9.10
N LEU A 62 -10.36 -7.34 -8.01
CA LEU A 62 -10.15 -5.89 -8.09
C LEU A 62 -8.74 -5.53 -8.60
N LEU A 63 -7.72 -6.25 -8.14
CA LEU A 63 -6.34 -6.03 -8.59
C LEU A 63 -6.18 -6.35 -10.07
N MET A 64 -6.70 -7.50 -10.53
CA MET A 64 -6.64 -7.88 -11.94
C MET A 64 -7.42 -6.92 -12.83
N GLU A 65 -8.62 -6.50 -12.43
CA GLU A 65 -9.41 -5.49 -13.13
C GLU A 65 -8.66 -4.16 -13.24
N THR A 66 -7.97 -3.77 -12.17
CA THR A 66 -7.16 -2.54 -12.16
C THR A 66 -6.02 -2.61 -13.17
N TYR A 67 -5.27 -3.72 -13.21
CA TYR A 67 -4.18 -3.89 -14.18
C TYR A 67 -4.69 -4.04 -15.61
N GLN A 68 -5.81 -4.75 -15.81
CA GLN A 68 -6.45 -4.85 -17.12
C GLN A 68 -6.85 -3.47 -17.65
N LYS A 69 -7.47 -2.65 -16.80
CA LYS A 69 -7.83 -1.27 -17.16
C LYS A 69 -6.60 -0.47 -17.59
N LEU A 70 -5.49 -0.57 -16.86
CA LEU A 70 -4.25 0.12 -17.25
C LEU A 70 -3.71 -0.39 -18.59
N ALA A 71 -3.77 -1.69 -18.88
CA ALA A 71 -3.42 -2.23 -20.15
C ALA A 71 -4.32 -1.70 -21.29
N ASP A 72 -5.64 -1.63 -21.04
CA ASP A 72 -6.62 -1.09 -22.00
C ASP A 72 -6.41 0.42 -22.26
N GLU A 73 -5.90 1.15 -21.28
CA GLU A 73 -5.49 2.56 -21.39
C GLU A 73 -4.16 2.75 -22.17
N GLY A 74 -3.48 1.65 -22.51
CA GLY A 74 -2.29 1.66 -23.36
C GLY A 74 -0.96 1.69 -22.60
N TYR A 75 -0.96 1.37 -21.30
CA TYR A 75 0.30 1.21 -20.55
C TYR A 75 0.93 -0.15 -20.85
N ASP A 76 2.21 -0.15 -21.19
CA ASP A 76 2.99 -1.38 -21.44
C ASP A 76 3.52 -1.99 -20.12
N ALA A 77 3.73 -1.16 -19.10
CA ALA A 77 4.25 -1.58 -17.80
C ALA A 77 3.69 -0.77 -16.65
N VAL A 78 3.61 -1.41 -15.47
CA VAL A 78 3.18 -0.80 -14.21
C VAL A 78 4.18 -1.11 -13.12
N ILE A 79 4.73 -0.10 -12.45
CA ILE A 79 5.46 -0.26 -11.20
C ILE A 79 4.42 -0.24 -10.07
N SER A 80 4.21 -1.39 -9.44
CA SER A 80 3.21 -1.57 -8.38
C SER A 80 3.88 -1.46 -7.02
N ILE A 81 3.90 -0.24 -6.46
CA ILE A 81 4.60 0.11 -5.22
C ILE A 81 3.63 -0.05 -4.06
N HIS A 82 3.96 -0.90 -3.10
CA HIS A 82 3.11 -1.23 -1.96
C HIS A 82 3.84 -1.23 -0.63
N LEU A 83 3.05 -1.21 0.46
CA LEU A 83 3.60 -1.29 1.80
C LEU A 83 4.43 -2.56 1.99
N THR A 84 5.40 -2.47 2.91
CA THR A 84 6.38 -3.53 3.11
C THR A 84 5.77 -4.91 3.35
N LYS A 85 6.34 -5.91 2.70
CA LYS A 85 5.99 -7.33 2.91
C LYS A 85 6.17 -7.81 4.35
N ALA A 86 6.91 -7.05 5.18
CA ALA A 86 7.08 -7.38 6.59
C ALA A 86 5.78 -7.31 7.40
N ILE A 87 4.80 -6.50 6.94
CA ILE A 87 3.51 -6.31 7.63
C ILE A 87 2.29 -6.57 6.74
N SER A 88 2.47 -6.89 5.45
CA SER A 88 1.40 -7.16 4.50
C SER A 88 1.75 -8.30 3.53
N GLY A 89 0.77 -9.13 3.22
CA GLY A 89 0.88 -10.15 2.18
C GLY A 89 0.57 -9.64 0.76
N LEU A 90 0.14 -8.39 0.60
CA LEU A 90 -0.34 -7.83 -0.68
C LEU A 90 0.69 -7.99 -1.81
N LEU A 91 1.96 -7.71 -1.52
CA LEU A 91 3.00 -7.80 -2.53
C LEU A 91 3.20 -9.22 -3.07
N ASN A 92 3.01 -10.26 -2.23
CA ASN A 92 3.05 -11.65 -2.67
C ASN A 92 1.90 -11.96 -3.63
N THR A 93 0.70 -11.46 -3.32
CA THR A 93 -0.48 -11.58 -4.20
C THR A 93 -0.24 -10.90 -5.53
N ILE A 94 0.30 -9.67 -5.53
CA ILE A 94 0.63 -8.94 -6.78
C ILE A 94 1.71 -9.66 -7.58
N THR A 95 2.70 -10.26 -6.91
CA THR A 95 3.73 -11.06 -7.60
C THR A 95 3.12 -12.24 -8.35
N GLN A 96 2.10 -12.89 -7.79
CA GLN A 96 1.39 -13.96 -8.46
C GLN A 96 0.56 -13.43 -9.65
N ILE A 97 -0.18 -12.34 -9.43
CA ILE A 97 -0.95 -11.69 -10.51
C ILE A 97 -0.02 -11.24 -11.65
N ALA A 98 1.16 -10.76 -11.37
CA ALA A 98 2.14 -10.36 -12.37
C ALA A 98 2.57 -11.54 -13.29
N GLN A 99 2.62 -12.76 -12.75
CA GLN A 99 2.87 -13.96 -13.54
C GLN A 99 1.66 -14.33 -14.38
N ASP A 100 0.46 -14.26 -13.80
CA ASP A 100 -0.79 -14.64 -14.48
C ASP A 100 -1.15 -13.66 -15.62
N MET A 101 -0.75 -12.39 -15.50
CA MET A 101 -1.06 -11.33 -16.49
C MET A 101 0.13 -10.94 -17.39
N GLN A 102 1.21 -11.72 -17.40
CA GLN A 102 2.45 -11.39 -18.15
C GLN A 102 2.24 -11.14 -19.65
N ASP A 103 1.24 -11.77 -20.25
CA ASP A 103 0.89 -11.59 -21.67
C ASP A 103 -0.03 -10.38 -21.92
N THR A 104 -0.51 -9.73 -20.85
CA THR A 104 -1.42 -8.58 -20.91
C THR A 104 -0.69 -7.27 -20.63
N ILE A 105 0.03 -7.21 -19.52
CA ILE A 105 0.78 -6.02 -19.09
C ILE A 105 1.95 -6.43 -18.20
N LYS A 106 3.09 -5.76 -18.35
CA LYS A 106 4.25 -6.00 -17.48
C LYS A 106 4.03 -5.35 -16.12
N ILE A 107 3.73 -6.14 -15.10
CA ILE A 107 3.59 -5.67 -13.71
C ILE A 107 4.90 -5.90 -12.97
N ILE A 108 5.44 -4.85 -12.34
CA ILE A 108 6.65 -4.88 -11.54
C ILE A 108 6.27 -4.67 -10.06
N PRO A 109 6.12 -5.74 -9.26
CA PRO A 109 5.89 -5.60 -7.82
C PRO A 109 7.10 -4.96 -7.17
N PHE A 110 6.90 -3.85 -6.46
CA PHE A 110 7.95 -3.12 -5.78
C PHE A 110 7.67 -3.06 -4.28
N ASP A 111 8.49 -3.76 -3.47
CA ASP A 111 8.46 -3.66 -2.02
C ASP A 111 9.05 -2.32 -1.60
N SER A 112 8.25 -1.43 -1.07
CA SER A 112 8.73 -0.12 -0.64
C SER A 112 9.67 -0.21 0.57
N HIS A 113 9.66 -1.29 1.34
CA HIS A 113 10.23 -1.42 2.69
C HIS A 113 9.68 -0.38 3.67
N LEU A 114 8.62 0.33 3.28
CA LEU A 114 8.04 1.48 3.95
C LEU A 114 6.53 1.28 4.12
N THR A 115 5.89 2.29 4.68
CA THR A 115 4.45 2.46 4.75
C THR A 115 4.14 3.95 4.84
N VAL A 116 2.88 4.32 4.88
CA VAL A 116 2.37 5.69 5.00
C VAL A 116 2.96 6.63 3.93
N LYS A 117 3.02 7.93 4.21
CA LYS A 117 3.45 8.95 3.24
C LYS A 117 4.85 8.72 2.65
N MET A 118 5.75 8.03 3.37
CA MET A 118 7.08 7.71 2.84
C MET A 118 7.00 6.76 1.63
N MET A 119 6.11 5.77 1.66
CA MET A 119 5.79 4.95 0.49
C MET A 119 5.14 5.79 -0.61
N GLY A 120 4.28 6.74 -0.23
CA GLY A 120 3.68 7.69 -1.17
C GLY A 120 4.72 8.53 -1.92
N TYR A 121 5.79 8.95 -1.26
CA TYR A 121 6.89 9.66 -1.94
C TYR A 121 7.60 8.81 -2.98
N LEU A 122 7.79 7.51 -2.74
CA LEU A 122 8.33 6.61 -3.77
C LEU A 122 7.40 6.51 -4.99
N ALA A 123 6.08 6.45 -4.75
CA ALA A 123 5.11 6.40 -5.83
C ALA A 123 5.08 7.70 -6.65
N LEU A 124 5.16 8.86 -5.97
CA LEU A 124 5.25 10.17 -6.63
C LEU A 124 6.53 10.29 -7.47
N GLU A 125 7.67 9.89 -6.92
CA GLU A 125 8.95 9.93 -7.62
C GLU A 125 8.94 9.02 -8.85
N ALA A 126 8.43 7.78 -8.72
CA ALA A 126 8.30 6.87 -9.85
C ALA A 126 7.47 7.48 -10.99
N ALA A 127 6.34 8.12 -10.63
CA ALA A 127 5.47 8.76 -11.60
C ALA A 127 6.13 9.96 -12.29
N GLN A 128 6.85 10.80 -11.54
CA GLN A 128 7.56 11.96 -12.09
C GLN A 128 8.68 11.55 -13.03
N LEU A 129 9.46 10.52 -12.68
CA LEU A 129 10.50 9.97 -13.54
C LEU A 129 9.92 9.38 -14.84
N ALA A 130 8.81 8.65 -14.73
CA ALA A 130 8.10 8.11 -15.89
C ALA A 130 7.56 9.22 -16.80
N GLN A 131 6.97 10.29 -16.24
CA GLN A 131 6.50 11.46 -16.99
C GLN A 131 7.65 12.24 -17.64
N ALA A 132 8.85 12.23 -17.04
CA ALA A 132 10.06 12.79 -17.61
C ALA A 132 10.61 11.96 -18.78
N GLY A 133 10.13 10.74 -18.98
CA GLY A 133 10.56 9.84 -20.04
C GLY A 133 11.76 8.97 -19.69
N ASP A 134 12.06 8.81 -18.40
CA ASP A 134 13.11 7.90 -17.94
C ASP A 134 12.75 6.44 -18.26
N ASP A 135 13.75 5.65 -18.63
CA ASP A 135 13.56 4.22 -18.86
C ASP A 135 13.20 3.46 -17.56
N LEU A 136 12.39 2.40 -17.71
CA LEU A 136 11.90 1.61 -16.58
C LEU A 136 13.01 1.11 -15.65
N ASP A 137 14.13 0.64 -16.21
CA ASP A 137 15.25 0.13 -15.41
C ASP A 137 15.95 1.24 -14.62
N ASP A 138 16.06 2.45 -15.20
CA ASP A 138 16.61 3.63 -14.54
C ASP A 138 15.69 4.11 -13.41
N ILE A 139 14.36 4.10 -13.63
CA ILE A 139 13.37 4.41 -12.59
C ILE A 139 13.54 3.43 -11.43
N LEU A 140 13.54 2.13 -11.69
CA LEU A 140 13.67 1.11 -10.65
C LEU A 140 14.99 1.22 -9.88
N LYS A 141 16.07 1.58 -10.56
CA LYS A 141 17.37 1.83 -9.92
C LYS A 141 17.30 3.03 -8.98
N LYS A 142 16.78 4.15 -9.43
CA LYS A 142 16.62 5.37 -8.62
C LYS A 142 15.72 5.12 -7.40
N LEU A 143 14.61 4.40 -7.57
CA LEU A 143 13.74 4.06 -6.43
C LEU A 143 14.45 3.23 -5.37
N ARG A 144 15.33 2.29 -5.74
CA ARG A 144 16.14 1.52 -4.78
C ARG A 144 17.16 2.41 -4.07
N GLU A 145 17.81 3.31 -4.81
CA GLU A 145 18.73 4.29 -4.20
C GLU A 145 18.01 5.18 -3.18
N TYR A 146 16.79 5.62 -3.46
CA TYR A 146 15.98 6.37 -2.51
C TYR A 146 15.59 5.54 -1.28
N GLN A 147 15.20 4.27 -1.46
CA GLN A 147 14.89 3.38 -0.34
C GLN A 147 16.03 3.32 0.67
N ASP A 148 17.28 3.25 0.20
CA ASP A 148 18.47 3.16 1.05
C ASP A 148 18.71 4.45 1.86
N THR A 149 18.10 5.57 1.48
CA THR A 149 18.21 6.86 2.19
C THR A 149 17.10 7.07 3.22
N PHE A 150 16.00 6.33 3.15
CA PHE A 150 14.87 6.52 4.03
C PHE A 150 15.06 5.83 5.38
N ASN A 151 14.78 6.58 6.45
CA ASN A 151 14.73 6.05 7.80
C ASN A 151 13.36 6.37 8.39
N ASN A 152 12.61 5.33 8.78
CA ASN A 152 11.33 5.46 9.45
C ASN A 152 11.48 5.15 10.93
N VAL A 153 10.93 6.04 11.76
CA VAL A 153 10.79 5.82 13.19
C VAL A 153 9.31 5.88 13.55
N PHE A 154 8.80 4.81 14.14
CA PHE A 154 7.42 4.75 14.62
C PHE A 154 7.39 4.76 16.13
N VAL A 155 6.52 5.60 16.68
CA VAL A 155 6.16 5.55 18.11
C VAL A 155 4.78 4.90 18.20
N VAL A 156 4.65 3.85 18.99
CA VAL A 156 3.41 3.09 19.16
C VAL A 156 2.95 3.23 20.60
N ASP A 157 1.78 3.83 20.81
CA ASP A 157 1.21 4.00 22.15
C ASP A 157 0.84 2.66 22.81
N ASP A 158 0.23 1.75 22.04
CA ASP A 158 -0.20 0.44 22.52
C ASP A 158 0.25 -0.67 21.57
N LEU A 159 1.29 -1.39 21.96
CA LEU A 159 1.81 -2.54 21.22
C LEU A 159 0.78 -3.68 21.08
N GLN A 160 -0.22 -3.74 21.96
CA GLN A 160 -1.28 -4.75 21.87
C GLN A 160 -2.10 -4.61 20.58
N ASN A 161 -2.22 -3.42 20.01
CA ASN A 161 -2.87 -3.20 18.73
C ASN A 161 -2.14 -3.90 17.58
N LEU A 162 -0.80 -3.90 17.62
CA LEU A 162 0.01 -4.64 16.64
C LEU A 162 -0.11 -6.16 16.81
N VAL A 163 -0.20 -6.62 18.07
CA VAL A 163 -0.43 -8.05 18.39
C VAL A 163 -1.78 -8.49 17.87
N ARG A 164 -2.85 -7.74 18.18
CA ARG A 164 -4.22 -8.04 17.72
C ARG A 164 -4.32 -8.04 16.21
N GLY A 165 -3.59 -7.14 15.55
CA GLY A 165 -3.48 -7.08 14.10
C GLY A 165 -2.60 -8.18 13.47
N GLY A 166 -1.88 -8.98 14.27
CA GLY A 166 -0.97 -10.02 13.79
C GLY A 166 0.35 -9.49 13.21
N ARG A 167 0.73 -8.25 13.47
CA ARG A 167 1.97 -7.60 13.01
C ARG A 167 3.08 -7.60 14.06
N LEU A 168 2.80 -8.10 15.28
CA LEU A 168 3.78 -8.27 16.34
C LEU A 168 3.48 -9.55 17.12
N SER A 169 4.53 -10.32 17.47
CA SER A 169 4.35 -11.46 18.35
C SER A 169 4.15 -11.02 19.81
N ASN A 170 3.43 -11.82 20.60
CA ASN A 170 3.26 -11.56 22.04
C ASN A 170 4.59 -11.44 22.78
N ALA A 171 5.61 -12.25 22.39
CA ALA A 171 6.94 -12.19 22.98
C ALA A 171 7.63 -10.86 22.70
N SER A 172 7.55 -10.37 21.45
CA SER A 172 8.12 -9.07 21.07
C SER A 172 7.41 -7.89 21.75
N ALA A 173 6.08 -7.97 21.91
CA ALA A 173 5.30 -6.96 22.61
C ALA A 173 5.66 -6.90 24.11
N PHE A 174 5.87 -8.06 24.74
CA PHE A 174 6.28 -8.13 26.15
C PHE A 174 7.65 -7.48 26.37
N ILE A 175 8.64 -7.75 25.51
CA ILE A 175 9.96 -7.12 25.59
C ILE A 175 9.84 -5.60 25.40
N GLY A 176 9.08 -5.13 24.41
CA GLY A 176 8.89 -3.71 24.12
C GLY A 176 8.14 -2.95 25.23
N SER A 177 7.35 -3.64 26.06
CA SER A 177 6.65 -2.99 27.19
C SER A 177 7.52 -2.79 28.44
N ILE A 178 8.74 -3.33 28.46
CA ILE A 178 9.69 -3.23 29.57
C ILE A 178 10.73 -2.13 29.33
N LEU A 179 10.91 -1.71 28.09
CA LEU A 179 11.83 -0.64 27.68
C LEU A 179 11.14 0.73 27.73
#